data_6717c59080c89b580471b6badaeb5710
#
_entry.id   6717c59080c89b580471b6badaeb5710
#
_cell.length_a   1.000
_cell.length_b   1.000
_cell.length_c   1.000
_cell.angle_alpha   90.00
_cell.angle_beta   90.00
_cell.angle_gamma   90.00
#
_symmetry.space_group_name_H-M   'P 1'
#
loop_
_entity.id
_entity.type
_entity.pdbx_description
1 polymer ?
#
loop_
_entity_poly.entity_id
_entity_poly.type
_entity_poly.pdbx_seq_one_letter_code
_entity_poly.pdbx_strand_id
1 'polypeptide(L)'
;IADDEELDELEMTVDREGLHLLAFFSPVASDLKVVLASIRMSSMYERIGDEAVTIAKRANKLNKRPRIREAAQADPVYREMAEQFRAVNKAVSSWDGKALAELVPALETLAAHAAPA
;
A
#
# COMPACT_ATOMS: atom_id res chain seq x y z
N ILE A 1 1.24 -14.22 6.60
CA ILE A 1 0.72 -15.25 5.68
C ILE A 1 -0.81 -15.29 5.78
N ALA A 2 -1.42 -15.47 6.95
CA ALA A 2 -2.88 -15.43 7.09
C ALA A 2 -3.48 -14.07 6.72
N ASP A 3 -2.84 -12.99 7.12
CA ASP A 3 -3.25 -11.61 6.81
C ASP A 3 -3.15 -11.30 5.31
N ASP A 4 -2.26 -11.97 4.60
CA ASP A 4 -2.07 -11.85 3.15
C ASP A 4 -3.23 -12.48 2.37
N GLU A 5 -3.68 -13.66 2.80
CA GLU A 5 -4.85 -14.32 2.24
C GLU A 5 -6.13 -13.48 2.45
N GLU A 6 -6.23 -12.79 3.59
CA GLU A 6 -7.34 -11.87 3.88
C GLU A 6 -7.33 -10.64 2.94
N LEU A 7 -6.14 -10.08 2.64
CA LEU A 7 -6.01 -8.99 1.67
C LEU A 7 -6.42 -9.41 0.26
N ASP A 8 -6.02 -10.61 -0.17
CA ASP A 8 -6.41 -11.21 -1.44
C ASP A 8 -7.95 -11.34 -1.56
N GLU A 9 -8.59 -11.87 -0.52
CA GLU A 9 -10.05 -12.00 -0.48
C GLU A 9 -10.76 -10.65 -0.51
N LEU A 10 -10.21 -9.65 0.17
CA LEU A 10 -10.73 -8.28 0.15
C LEU A 10 -10.59 -7.64 -1.22
N GLU A 11 -9.46 -7.82 -1.90
CA GLU A 11 -9.28 -7.34 -3.28
C GLU A 11 -10.33 -7.95 -4.22
N MET A 12 -10.48 -9.27 -4.20
CA MET A 12 -11.49 -9.96 -5.02
C MET A 12 -12.91 -9.49 -4.71
N THR A 13 -13.21 -9.19 -3.45
CA THR A 13 -14.51 -8.65 -3.05
C THR A 13 -14.72 -7.25 -3.59
N VAL A 14 -13.73 -6.36 -3.48
CA VAL A 14 -13.80 -4.99 -4.01
C VAL A 14 -13.97 -4.99 -5.53
N ASP A 15 -13.24 -5.85 -6.24
CA ASP A 15 -13.35 -5.99 -7.69
C ASP A 15 -14.76 -6.44 -8.10
N ARG A 16 -15.30 -7.46 -7.45
CA ARG A 16 -16.64 -7.97 -7.72
C ARG A 16 -17.71 -6.92 -7.45
N GLU A 17 -17.67 -6.30 -6.29
CA GLU A 17 -18.65 -5.26 -5.91
C GLU A 17 -18.51 -4.00 -6.78
N GLY A 18 -17.28 -3.60 -7.09
CA GLY A 18 -17.01 -2.48 -7.99
C GLY A 18 -17.56 -2.74 -9.40
N LEU A 19 -17.33 -3.92 -9.95
CA LEU A 19 -17.87 -4.33 -11.24
C LEU A 19 -19.41 -4.36 -11.24
N HIS A 20 -20.00 -4.87 -10.15
CA HIS A 20 -21.45 -4.89 -9.96
C HIS A 20 -22.02 -3.45 -9.97
N LEU A 21 -21.42 -2.53 -9.24
CA LEU A 21 -21.83 -1.12 -9.21
C LEU A 21 -21.72 -0.48 -10.60
N LEU A 22 -20.64 -0.72 -11.33
CA LEU A 22 -20.46 -0.19 -12.69
C LEU A 22 -21.49 -0.75 -13.66
N ALA A 23 -21.80 -2.04 -13.58
CA ALA A 23 -22.72 -2.70 -14.51
C ALA A 23 -24.20 -2.35 -14.27
N PHE A 24 -24.63 -2.26 -13.01
CA PHE A 24 -26.05 -2.12 -12.67
C PHE A 24 -26.49 -0.70 -12.33
N PHE A 25 -25.58 0.15 -11.85
CA PHE A 25 -25.92 1.51 -11.43
C PHE A 25 -25.35 2.60 -12.33
N SER A 26 -24.46 2.25 -13.25
CA SER A 26 -23.85 3.20 -14.22
C SER A 26 -23.43 4.53 -13.57
N PRO A 27 -22.60 4.50 -12.51
CA PRO A 27 -22.22 5.71 -11.80
C PRO A 27 -21.51 6.69 -12.72
N VAL A 28 -21.70 8.00 -12.49
CA VAL A 28 -21.13 9.07 -13.30
C VAL A 28 -20.38 10.08 -12.42
N ALA A 29 -19.51 10.87 -13.05
CA ALA A 29 -18.75 11.94 -12.40
C ALA A 29 -18.00 11.47 -11.14
N SER A 30 -18.27 12.08 -9.99
CA SER A 30 -17.58 11.79 -8.73
C SER A 30 -17.79 10.35 -8.25
N ASP A 31 -18.98 9.80 -8.43
CA ASP A 31 -19.29 8.44 -8.00
C ASP A 31 -18.49 7.41 -8.80
N LEU A 32 -18.36 7.62 -10.11
CA LEU A 32 -17.49 6.79 -10.96
C LEU A 32 -16.03 6.86 -10.51
N LYS A 33 -15.53 8.06 -10.19
CA LYS A 33 -14.16 8.24 -9.69
C LYS A 33 -13.92 7.49 -8.38
N VAL A 34 -14.88 7.51 -7.45
CA VAL A 34 -14.80 6.79 -6.18
C VAL A 34 -14.72 5.29 -6.42
N VAL A 35 -15.57 4.72 -7.28
CA VAL A 35 -15.54 3.29 -7.59
C VAL A 35 -14.21 2.88 -8.21
N LEU A 36 -13.73 3.61 -9.23
CA LEU A 36 -12.45 3.32 -9.86
C LEU A 36 -11.27 3.49 -8.92
N ALA A 37 -11.27 4.52 -8.08
CA ALA A 37 -10.23 4.72 -7.08
C ALA A 37 -10.21 3.59 -6.05
N SER A 38 -11.37 3.11 -5.61
CA SER A 38 -11.48 2.00 -4.67
C SER A 38 -10.91 0.70 -5.24
N ILE A 39 -11.21 0.38 -6.49
CA ILE A 39 -10.66 -0.79 -7.18
C ILE A 39 -9.13 -0.70 -7.27
N ARG A 40 -8.61 0.45 -7.69
CA ARG A 40 -7.16 0.66 -7.81
C ARG A 40 -6.45 0.61 -6.47
N MET A 41 -7.02 1.24 -5.43
CA MET A 41 -6.44 1.20 -4.08
C MET A 41 -6.40 -0.22 -3.52
N SER A 42 -7.46 -0.97 -3.71
CA SER A 42 -7.53 -2.38 -3.29
C SER A 42 -6.39 -3.20 -3.87
N SER A 43 -6.14 -3.09 -5.16
CA SER A 43 -5.03 -3.76 -5.85
C SER A 43 -3.65 -3.30 -5.33
N MET A 44 -3.50 -2.00 -5.00
CA MET A 44 -2.26 -1.49 -4.42
C MET A 44 -2.02 -2.01 -3.00
N TYR A 45 -3.05 -2.12 -2.17
CA TYR A 45 -2.94 -2.70 -0.83
C TYR A 45 -2.55 -4.17 -0.86
N GLU A 46 -3.17 -4.96 -1.75
CA GLU A 46 -2.79 -6.35 -1.96
C GLU A 46 -1.31 -6.47 -2.34
N ARG A 47 -0.86 -5.67 -3.29
CA ARG A 47 0.55 -5.65 -3.69
C ARG A 47 1.50 -5.26 -2.55
N ILE A 48 1.11 -4.33 -1.68
CA ILE A 48 1.89 -3.99 -0.49
C ILE A 48 1.97 -5.19 0.46
N GLY A 49 0.89 -5.93 0.63
CA GLY A 49 0.85 -7.17 1.40
C GLY A 49 1.83 -8.22 0.86
N ASP A 50 1.79 -8.48 -0.43
CA ASP A 50 2.71 -9.40 -1.13
C ASP A 50 4.19 -9.03 -0.92
N GLU A 51 4.52 -7.75 -1.05
CA GLU A 51 5.88 -7.27 -0.82
C GLU A 51 6.29 -7.42 0.66
N ALA A 52 5.37 -7.17 1.59
CA ALA A 52 5.62 -7.36 3.02
C ALA A 52 5.93 -8.83 3.35
N VAL A 53 5.20 -9.78 2.78
CA VAL A 53 5.46 -11.23 2.90
C VAL A 53 6.83 -11.57 2.32
N THR A 54 7.18 -11.00 1.18
CA THR A 54 8.48 -11.20 0.54
C THR A 54 9.62 -10.69 1.42
N ILE A 55 9.49 -9.50 1.99
CA ILE A 55 10.45 -8.92 2.93
C ILE A 55 10.59 -9.80 4.17
N ALA A 56 9.48 -10.24 4.75
CA ALA A 56 9.49 -11.11 5.94
C ALA A 56 10.20 -12.45 5.69
N LYS A 57 9.95 -13.08 4.53
CA LYS A 57 10.65 -14.31 4.12
C LYS A 57 12.15 -14.10 3.95
N ARG A 58 12.56 -12.97 3.36
CA ARG A 58 13.98 -12.61 3.19
C ARG A 58 14.64 -12.30 4.52
N ALA A 59 13.99 -11.54 5.40
CA ALA A 59 14.48 -11.22 6.74
C ALA A 59 14.69 -12.49 7.56
N ASN A 60 13.77 -13.45 7.51
CA ASN A 60 13.91 -14.72 8.19
C ASN A 60 15.11 -15.55 7.70
N LYS A 61 15.42 -15.48 6.40
CA LYS A 61 16.65 -16.10 5.86
C LYS A 61 17.92 -15.39 6.34
N LEU A 62 17.90 -14.07 6.42
CA LEU A 62 19.04 -13.26 6.88
C LEU A 62 19.31 -13.44 8.37
N ASN A 63 18.30 -13.62 9.21
CA ASN A 63 18.45 -13.87 10.65
C ASN A 63 19.23 -15.15 10.98
N LYS A 64 19.37 -16.05 10.01
CA LYS A 64 20.18 -17.28 10.12
C LYS A 64 21.65 -17.07 9.75
N ARG A 65 22.05 -15.85 9.39
CA ARG A 65 23.40 -15.47 8.97
C ARG A 65 24.01 -14.45 9.94
N PRO A 66 25.34 -14.26 9.94
CA PRO A 66 25.99 -13.21 10.71
C PRO A 66 25.39 -11.84 10.35
N ARG A 67 25.24 -10.96 11.34
CA ARG A 67 24.72 -9.60 11.13
C ARG A 67 25.59 -8.84 10.13
N ILE A 68 24.94 -8.24 9.13
CA ILE A 68 25.54 -7.35 8.15
C ILE A 68 25.42 -5.93 8.70
N ARG A 69 26.53 -5.18 8.77
CA ARG A 69 26.54 -3.79 9.27
C ARG A 69 25.61 -2.88 8.48
N GLU A 70 25.52 -3.09 7.18
CA GLU A 70 24.70 -2.35 6.25
C GLU A 70 23.18 -2.47 6.52
N ALA A 71 22.76 -3.52 7.19
CA ALA A 71 21.36 -3.70 7.57
C ALA A 71 20.85 -2.58 8.50
N ALA A 72 21.73 -2.00 9.32
CA ALA A 72 21.39 -0.88 10.18
C ALA A 72 21.07 0.42 9.39
N GLN A 73 21.58 0.56 8.17
CA GLN A 73 21.33 1.72 7.32
C GLN A 73 19.90 1.74 6.73
N ALA A 74 19.23 0.59 6.71
CA ALA A 74 17.85 0.49 6.24
C ALA A 74 16.83 0.97 7.29
N ASP A 75 17.18 1.01 8.57
CA ASP A 75 16.25 1.34 9.65
C ASP A 75 15.61 2.73 9.54
N PRO A 76 16.35 3.81 9.23
CA PRO A 76 15.75 5.14 9.05
C PRO A 76 14.74 5.18 7.89
N VAL A 77 15.08 4.55 6.76
CA VAL A 77 14.20 4.47 5.59
C VAL A 77 12.93 3.69 5.92
N TYR A 78 13.06 2.57 6.62
CA TYR A 78 11.92 1.77 7.06
C TYR A 78 10.98 2.56 7.98
N ARG A 79 11.52 3.31 8.94
CA ARG A 79 10.71 4.13 9.86
C ARG A 79 9.95 5.23 9.11
N GLU A 80 10.61 5.91 8.20
CA GLU A 80 9.98 6.93 7.36
C GLU A 80 8.87 6.34 6.49
N MET A 81 9.11 5.19 5.86
CA MET A 81 8.09 4.45 5.11
C MET A 81 6.88 4.10 5.98
N ALA A 82 7.11 3.59 7.19
CA ALA A 82 6.03 3.22 8.10
C ALA A 82 5.19 4.42 8.54
N GLU A 83 5.81 5.58 8.77
CA GLU A 83 5.11 6.83 9.09
C GLU A 83 4.26 7.31 7.92
N GLN A 84 4.83 7.35 6.72
CA GLN A 84 4.09 7.74 5.51
C GLN A 84 2.92 6.80 5.23
N PHE A 85 3.13 5.50 5.38
CA PHE A 85 2.07 4.52 5.18
C PHE A 85 0.91 4.69 6.18
N ARG A 86 1.21 4.97 7.45
CA ARG A 86 0.18 5.28 8.45
C ARG A 86 -0.59 6.55 8.10
N ALA A 87 0.10 7.59 7.61
CA ALA A 87 -0.53 8.84 7.20
C ALA A 87 -1.45 8.63 5.98
N VAL A 88 -1.04 7.85 4.99
CA VAL A 88 -1.86 7.47 3.85
C VAL A 88 -3.10 6.71 4.30
N ASN A 89 -2.94 5.68 5.14
CA ASN A 89 -4.05 4.90 5.65
C ASN A 89 -5.07 5.76 6.41
N LYS A 90 -4.61 6.69 7.22
CA LYS A 90 -5.48 7.62 7.93
C LYS A 90 -6.27 8.52 6.97
N ALA A 91 -5.60 9.08 5.96
CA ALA A 91 -6.23 9.94 4.96
C ALA A 91 -7.24 9.16 4.08
N VAL A 92 -6.91 7.92 3.69
CA VAL A 92 -7.83 7.04 2.95
C VAL A 92 -9.04 6.69 3.81
N SER A 93 -8.85 6.32 5.07
CA SER A 93 -9.95 5.95 5.98
C SER A 93 -10.94 7.08 6.22
N SER A 94 -10.47 8.32 6.20
CA SER A 94 -11.30 9.53 6.34
C SER A 94 -11.78 10.13 5.02
N TRP A 95 -11.39 9.56 3.88
CA TRP A 95 -11.63 10.13 2.54
C TRP A 95 -11.14 11.57 2.38
N ASP A 96 -10.03 11.90 3.04
CA ASP A 96 -9.43 13.23 3.01
C ASP A 96 -8.50 13.38 1.81
N GLY A 97 -9.08 13.79 0.68
CA GLY A 97 -8.33 14.00 -0.56
C GLY A 97 -7.30 15.12 -0.47
N LYS A 98 -7.52 16.12 0.39
CA LYS A 98 -6.56 17.21 0.63
C LYS A 98 -5.33 16.67 1.37
N ALA A 99 -5.54 15.91 2.45
CA ALA A 99 -4.46 15.27 3.19
C ALA A 99 -3.66 14.31 2.29
N LEU A 100 -4.31 13.55 1.41
CA LEU A 100 -3.62 12.69 0.44
C LEU A 100 -2.75 13.48 -0.54
N ALA A 101 -3.26 14.59 -1.07
CA ALA A 101 -2.50 15.46 -1.98
C ALA A 101 -1.27 16.08 -1.29
N GLU A 102 -1.36 16.44 -0.02
CA GLU A 102 -0.26 16.98 0.77
C GLU A 102 0.84 15.94 1.05
N LEU A 103 0.52 14.65 1.04
CA LEU A 103 1.48 13.56 1.24
C LEU A 103 2.30 13.23 -0.01
N VAL A 104 1.83 13.58 -1.20
CA VAL A 104 2.51 13.21 -2.47
C VAL A 104 3.96 13.65 -2.51
N PRO A 105 4.35 14.89 -2.19
CA PRO A 105 5.76 15.31 -2.24
C PRO A 105 6.66 14.51 -1.27
N ALA A 106 6.15 14.16 -0.10
CA ALA A 106 6.89 13.35 0.88
C ALA A 106 7.12 11.93 0.37
N LEU A 107 6.11 11.34 -0.28
CA LEU A 107 6.18 10.01 -0.88
C LEU A 107 7.16 9.98 -2.07
N GLU A 108 7.16 11.01 -2.89
CA GLU A 108 8.12 11.16 -4.00
C GLU A 108 9.56 11.26 -3.49
N THR A 109 9.79 12.03 -2.44
CA THR A 109 11.10 12.17 -1.80
C THR A 109 11.55 10.83 -1.21
N LEU A 110 10.68 10.13 -0.52
CA LEU A 110 10.96 8.81 0.03
C LEU A 110 11.31 7.79 -1.06
N ALA A 111 10.55 7.77 -2.14
CA ALA A 111 10.82 6.90 -3.29
C ALA A 111 12.20 7.17 -3.91
N ALA A 112 12.60 8.44 -4.01
CA ALA A 112 13.93 8.82 -4.50
C ALA A 112 15.06 8.36 -3.56
N HIS A 113 14.87 8.42 -2.24
CA HIS A 113 15.84 7.93 -1.25
C HIS A 113 15.95 6.40 -1.21
N ALA A 114 14.86 5.70 -1.50
CA ALA A 114 14.83 4.24 -1.54
C ALA A 114 15.33 3.65 -2.85
N ALA A 115 15.46 4.45 -3.91
CA ALA A 115 15.97 4.00 -5.19
C ALA A 115 17.46 3.65 -5.09
N PRO A 116 17.90 2.53 -5.69
CA PRO A 116 19.32 2.22 -5.77
C PRO A 116 20.05 3.29 -6.57
N ALA A 117 21.21 3.65 -6.07
CA ALA A 117 22.08 4.63 -6.73
C ALA A 117 22.58 4.10 -8.09
#